data_1861ba54b8896da40f65319c3c84ccf3
#
_entry.id   1861ba54b8896da40f65319c3c84ccf3
#
_cell.length_a   1.000
_cell.length_b   1.000
_cell.length_c   1.000
_cell.angle_alpha   90.00
_cell.angle_beta   90.00
_cell.angle_gamma   90.00
#
_symmetry.space_group_name_H-M   'P 1'
#
loop_
_entity.id
_entity.type
_entity.pdbx_description
1 polymer ?
#
loop_
_entity_poly.entity_id
_entity_poly.type
_entity_poly.pdbx_seq_one_letter_code
_entity_poly.pdbx_strand_id
1 'polypeptide(L)'
;AYTDDDVYHLPGWLPKHLQVLDTYPKVGAVTGFYIKQRVVMSSESTLAWVKDYEKEYPNLVQRGNLIPRKWEEEYMDNSGRTEERYQSEIAGVEDILVDFQGVKAWVSAHHFQVLVPKSVFLEVLSEMLDDGWSDLMMGRMVEMDDRMDTKGYLRLTTHEQTMRLLGNAIDDEVKALAAKDGIATESALTGTSPEKAIGLWANAFVRKLAQRVLNWLYRGLHENRRSE
;
A
#
# COMPACT_ATOMS: atom_id res chain seq x y z
N ALA A 1 9.36 4.36 -5.22
CA ALA A 1 8.49 3.67 -4.26
C ALA A 1 7.88 4.68 -3.31
N TYR A 2 6.67 4.45 -2.92
CA TYR A 2 6.01 5.06 -1.78
C TYR A 2 5.93 4.02 -0.66
N THR A 3 6.08 4.41 0.58
CA THR A 3 5.93 3.55 1.75
C THR A 3 5.49 4.39 2.94
N ASP A 4 4.61 3.84 3.77
CA ASP A 4 4.27 4.40 5.06
C ASP A 4 5.46 4.22 6.02
N ASP A 5 5.50 4.97 7.10
CA ASP A 5 6.60 4.97 8.07
C ASP A 5 6.55 3.78 9.05
N ASP A 6 5.46 3.02 9.04
CA ASP A 6 5.24 1.81 9.83
C ASP A 6 5.37 0.51 9.01
N VAL A 7 6.16 0.53 7.95
CA VAL A 7 6.43 -0.63 7.09
C VAL A 7 7.87 -1.09 7.20
N TYR A 8 8.07 -2.37 7.49
CA TYR A 8 9.38 -3.02 7.46
C TYR A 8 9.55 -3.82 6.17
N HIS A 9 10.55 -3.49 5.38
CA HIS A 9 10.88 -4.19 4.14
C HIS A 9 11.75 -5.42 4.41
N LEU A 10 11.29 -6.59 4.00
CA LEU A 10 12.06 -7.82 4.10
C LEU A 10 13.21 -7.86 3.07
N PRO A 11 14.33 -8.53 3.38
CA PRO A 11 15.42 -8.69 2.44
C PRO A 11 14.96 -9.24 1.08
N GLY A 12 15.43 -8.62 0.00
CA GLY A 12 15.05 -9.02 -1.36
C GLY A 12 13.69 -8.52 -1.85
N TRP A 13 13.04 -7.62 -1.13
CA TRP A 13 11.75 -7.06 -1.54
C TRP A 13 11.78 -6.42 -2.92
N LEU A 14 12.78 -5.57 -3.19
CA LEU A 14 12.85 -4.82 -4.44
C LEU A 14 12.99 -5.71 -5.68
N PRO A 15 13.91 -6.70 -5.74
CA PRO A 15 13.96 -7.65 -6.86
C PRO A 15 12.64 -8.35 -7.15
N LYS A 16 11.88 -8.75 -6.12
CA LYS A 16 10.57 -9.41 -6.30
C LYS A 16 9.52 -8.48 -6.88
N HIS A 17 9.51 -7.21 -6.46
CA HIS A 17 8.63 -6.20 -7.05
C HIS A 17 8.98 -5.91 -8.50
N LEU A 18 10.28 -5.76 -8.81
CA LEU A 18 10.74 -5.53 -10.16
C LEU A 18 10.41 -6.72 -11.07
N GLN A 19 10.53 -7.96 -10.56
CA GLN A 19 10.15 -9.14 -11.32
C GLN A 19 8.67 -9.11 -11.75
N VAL A 20 7.76 -8.70 -10.86
CA VAL A 20 6.34 -8.53 -11.22
C VAL A 20 6.16 -7.41 -12.23
N LEU A 21 6.80 -6.25 -12.01
CA LEU A 21 6.75 -5.10 -12.91
C LEU A 21 7.23 -5.43 -14.33
N ASP A 22 8.32 -6.20 -14.44
CA ASP A 22 8.96 -6.51 -15.72
C ASP A 22 8.24 -7.64 -16.47
N THR A 23 7.49 -8.50 -15.75
CA THR A 23 6.85 -9.67 -16.34
C THR A 23 5.43 -9.39 -16.76
N TYR A 24 4.62 -8.79 -15.90
CA TYR A 24 3.20 -8.57 -16.18
C TYR A 24 2.98 -7.38 -17.12
N PRO A 25 1.96 -7.43 -18.01
CA PRO A 25 1.72 -6.33 -18.92
C PRO A 25 1.15 -5.12 -18.18
N LYS A 26 1.59 -3.92 -18.57
CA LYS A 26 1.00 -2.65 -18.14
C LYS A 26 0.78 -2.50 -16.63
N VAL A 27 1.75 -2.90 -15.83
CA VAL A 27 1.67 -2.80 -14.36
C VAL A 27 1.77 -1.34 -13.94
N GLY A 28 0.78 -0.87 -13.17
CA GLY A 28 0.76 0.45 -12.56
C GLY A 28 1.29 0.46 -11.13
N ALA A 29 1.06 -0.62 -10.38
CA ALA A 29 1.44 -0.69 -8.97
C ALA A 29 1.75 -2.11 -8.53
N VAL A 30 2.82 -2.27 -7.75
CA VAL A 30 3.15 -3.52 -7.05
C VAL A 30 3.37 -3.26 -5.57
N THR A 31 2.75 -4.07 -4.72
CA THR A 31 2.94 -4.06 -3.26
C THR A 31 3.51 -5.38 -2.76
N GLY A 32 4.01 -5.39 -1.54
CA GLY A 32 4.65 -6.55 -0.92
C GLY A 32 3.84 -7.25 0.15
N PHE A 33 2.64 -6.77 0.44
CA PHE A 33 1.73 -7.36 1.42
C PHE A 33 0.32 -7.46 0.83
N TYR A 34 -0.18 -8.68 0.68
CA TYR A 34 -1.53 -8.91 0.18
C TYR A 34 -2.55 -8.78 1.32
N ILE A 35 -3.62 -8.05 1.06
CA ILE A 35 -4.76 -7.94 1.97
C ILE A 35 -6.02 -8.38 1.22
N LYS A 36 -6.71 -9.35 1.78
CA LYS A 36 -8.01 -9.76 1.30
C LYS A 36 -9.06 -8.71 1.63
N GLN A 37 -9.75 -8.20 0.63
CA GLN A 37 -10.76 -7.16 0.81
C GLN A 37 -11.96 -7.35 -0.10
N ARG A 38 -13.16 -7.02 0.40
CA ARG A 38 -14.38 -7.00 -0.38
C ARG A 38 -14.44 -5.86 -1.38
N VAL A 39 -13.93 -4.71 -1.00
CA VAL A 39 -13.72 -3.59 -1.88
C VAL A 39 -12.30 -3.70 -2.36
N VAL A 40 -12.13 -4.33 -3.49
CA VAL A 40 -10.88 -4.27 -4.22
C VAL A 40 -10.82 -2.85 -4.78
N MET A 41 -10.19 -1.97 -4.01
CA MET A 41 -10.09 -0.57 -4.37
C MET A 41 -9.43 -0.48 -5.74
N SER A 42 -10.21 -0.04 -6.73
CA SER A 42 -9.72 0.27 -8.07
C SER A 42 -8.87 -0.86 -8.70
N SER A 43 -9.48 -2.03 -8.84
CA SER A 43 -8.81 -3.18 -9.49
C SER A 43 -9.65 -3.80 -10.61
N GLU A 44 -10.63 -3.07 -11.13
CA GLU A 44 -11.52 -3.52 -12.20
C GLU A 44 -10.72 -3.86 -13.45
N SER A 45 -9.72 -3.06 -13.79
CA SER A 45 -8.81 -3.32 -14.92
C SER A 45 -8.02 -4.61 -14.73
N THR A 46 -7.52 -4.84 -13.51
CA THR A 46 -6.80 -6.06 -13.16
C THR A 46 -7.71 -7.27 -13.21
N LEU A 47 -8.91 -7.17 -12.66
CA LEU A 47 -9.92 -8.23 -12.70
C LEU A 47 -10.38 -8.54 -14.14
N ALA A 48 -10.55 -7.51 -14.98
CA ALA A 48 -10.89 -7.68 -16.39
C ALA A 48 -9.78 -8.42 -17.15
N TRP A 49 -8.53 -8.02 -16.94
CA TRP A 49 -7.36 -8.69 -17.51
C TRP A 49 -7.27 -10.15 -17.06
N VAL A 50 -7.43 -10.43 -15.75
CA VAL A 50 -7.43 -11.80 -15.21
C VAL A 50 -8.53 -12.63 -15.83
N LYS A 51 -9.74 -12.10 -15.97
CA LYS A 51 -10.88 -12.79 -16.56
C LYS A 51 -10.59 -13.20 -18.01
N ASP A 52 -9.93 -12.36 -18.77
CA ASP A 52 -9.57 -12.68 -20.16
C ASP A 52 -8.40 -13.67 -20.22
N TYR A 53 -7.40 -13.51 -19.34
CA TYR A 53 -6.30 -14.46 -19.23
C TYR A 53 -6.76 -15.86 -18.79
N GLU A 54 -7.66 -15.95 -17.82
CA GLU A 54 -8.23 -17.21 -17.31
C GLU A 54 -9.00 -18.01 -18.38
N LYS A 55 -9.64 -17.35 -19.33
CA LYS A 55 -10.31 -18.04 -20.46
C LYS A 55 -9.32 -18.81 -21.32
N GLU A 56 -8.14 -18.28 -21.50
CA GLU A 56 -7.09 -18.90 -22.33
C GLU A 56 -6.23 -19.87 -21.50
N TYR A 57 -5.97 -19.53 -20.23
CA TYR A 57 -5.08 -20.27 -19.34
C TYR A 57 -5.71 -20.59 -17.97
N PRO A 58 -6.79 -21.41 -17.92
CA PRO A 58 -7.56 -21.61 -16.68
C PRO A 58 -6.73 -22.24 -15.54
N ASN A 59 -5.70 -23.00 -15.86
CA ASN A 59 -4.84 -23.65 -14.86
C ASN A 59 -3.79 -22.71 -14.23
N LEU A 60 -3.64 -21.51 -14.77
CA LEU A 60 -2.69 -20.51 -14.29
C LEU A 60 -3.34 -19.44 -13.40
N VAL A 61 -4.66 -19.52 -13.16
CA VAL A 61 -5.39 -18.68 -12.24
C VAL A 61 -5.99 -19.55 -11.13
N GLN A 62 -5.69 -19.22 -9.90
CA GLN A 62 -6.23 -19.91 -8.73
C GLN A 62 -7.16 -18.95 -7.97
N ARG A 63 -8.29 -19.46 -7.49
CA ARG A 63 -9.28 -18.70 -6.74
C ARG A 63 -9.66 -19.45 -5.46
N GLY A 64 -10.00 -18.72 -4.42
CA GLY A 64 -10.50 -19.30 -3.16
C GLY A 64 -9.86 -18.66 -1.94
N ASN A 65 -9.76 -19.41 -0.85
CA ASN A 65 -9.04 -19.00 0.35
C ASN A 65 -7.61 -19.52 0.25
N LEU A 66 -6.72 -18.72 -0.29
CA LEU A 66 -5.36 -19.15 -0.68
C LEU A 66 -4.27 -18.56 0.23
N ILE A 67 -4.51 -17.40 0.82
CA ILE A 67 -3.49 -16.77 1.66
C ILE A 67 -3.32 -17.50 3.00
N PRO A 68 -2.11 -17.53 3.55
CA PRO A 68 -1.87 -18.08 4.88
C PRO A 68 -2.64 -17.30 5.95
N ARG A 69 -3.29 -18.02 6.87
CA ARG A 69 -4.03 -17.41 8.00
C ARG A 69 -3.18 -16.40 8.78
N LYS A 70 -1.89 -16.64 8.93
CA LYS A 70 -0.94 -15.72 9.58
C LYS A 70 -0.95 -14.31 8.95
N TRP A 71 -1.18 -14.18 7.65
CA TRP A 71 -1.23 -12.86 7.01
C TRP A 71 -2.52 -12.10 7.37
N GLU A 72 -3.63 -12.84 7.47
CA GLU A 72 -4.89 -12.24 7.93
C GLU A 72 -4.79 -11.77 9.38
N GLU A 73 -4.19 -12.58 10.25
CA GLU A 73 -3.93 -12.25 11.65
C GLU A 73 -3.05 -11.02 11.79
N GLU A 74 -1.93 -10.98 11.06
CA GLU A 74 -1.05 -9.81 11.04
C GLU A 74 -1.78 -8.54 10.62
N TYR A 75 -2.62 -8.63 9.59
CA TYR A 75 -3.42 -7.49 9.14
C TYR A 75 -4.45 -7.04 10.18
N MET A 76 -5.13 -7.98 10.83
CA MET A 76 -6.11 -7.67 11.88
C MET A 76 -5.44 -6.98 13.07
N ASP A 77 -4.34 -7.54 13.54
CA ASP A 77 -3.61 -7.00 14.69
C ASP A 77 -3.11 -5.57 14.41
N ASN A 78 -2.51 -5.34 13.26
CA ASN A 78 -1.97 -4.03 12.89
C ASN A 78 -3.05 -2.99 12.58
N SER A 79 -4.21 -3.41 12.08
CA SER A 79 -5.33 -2.53 11.77
C SER A 79 -6.33 -2.34 12.92
N GLY A 80 -6.14 -3.04 14.05
CA GLY A 80 -7.07 -3.02 15.18
C GLY A 80 -8.44 -3.62 14.86
N ARG A 81 -8.52 -4.52 13.88
CA ARG A 81 -9.75 -5.22 13.52
C ARG A 81 -9.98 -6.43 14.40
N THR A 82 -11.21 -6.60 14.86
CA THR A 82 -11.62 -7.87 15.48
C THR A 82 -11.86 -8.93 14.40
N GLU A 83 -11.73 -10.20 14.77
CA GLU A 83 -12.01 -11.34 13.88
C GLU A 83 -13.41 -11.23 13.27
N GLU A 84 -14.43 -10.94 14.07
CA GLU A 84 -15.82 -10.83 13.62
C GLU A 84 -15.98 -9.74 12.56
N ARG A 85 -15.39 -8.57 12.79
CA ARG A 85 -15.39 -7.47 11.84
C ARG A 85 -14.69 -7.85 10.55
N TYR A 86 -13.49 -8.42 10.64
CA TYR A 86 -12.72 -8.83 9.48
C TYR A 86 -13.49 -9.85 8.64
N GLN A 87 -14.04 -10.91 9.26
CA GLN A 87 -14.82 -11.92 8.56
C GLN A 87 -16.07 -11.33 7.87
N SER A 88 -16.72 -10.35 8.48
CA SER A 88 -17.84 -9.65 7.84
C SER A 88 -17.41 -8.79 6.63
N GLU A 89 -16.22 -8.18 6.69
CA GLU A 89 -15.66 -7.37 5.60
C GLU A 89 -15.26 -8.22 4.39
N ILE A 90 -14.75 -9.44 4.60
CA ILE A 90 -14.29 -10.35 3.54
C ILE A 90 -15.31 -11.40 3.10
N ALA A 91 -16.53 -11.38 3.64
CA ALA A 91 -17.54 -12.38 3.31
C ALA A 91 -17.82 -12.46 1.81
N GLY A 92 -17.55 -13.63 1.21
CA GLY A 92 -17.71 -13.87 -0.23
C GLY A 92 -16.58 -13.32 -1.10
N VAL A 93 -15.47 -12.86 -0.51
CA VAL A 93 -14.26 -12.47 -1.24
C VAL A 93 -13.37 -13.68 -1.42
N GLU A 94 -12.92 -13.90 -2.65
CA GLU A 94 -11.92 -14.90 -2.98
C GLU A 94 -10.56 -14.22 -3.21
N ASP A 95 -9.50 -14.89 -2.76
CA ASP A 95 -8.15 -14.55 -3.20
C ASP A 95 -7.99 -14.98 -4.66
N ILE A 96 -7.27 -14.20 -5.43
CA ILE A 96 -6.95 -14.51 -6.82
C ILE A 96 -5.43 -14.48 -6.97
N LEU A 97 -4.85 -15.63 -7.30
CA LEU A 97 -3.44 -15.80 -7.59
C LEU A 97 -3.28 -16.12 -9.08
N VAL A 98 -2.46 -15.35 -9.76
CA VAL A 98 -2.16 -15.53 -11.18
C VAL A 98 -0.71 -15.94 -11.35
N ASP A 99 -0.46 -16.93 -12.20
CA ASP A 99 0.87 -17.29 -12.69
C ASP A 99 0.98 -16.80 -14.14
N PHE A 100 1.77 -15.76 -14.36
CA PHE A 100 2.01 -15.22 -15.69
C PHE A 100 3.49 -15.38 -16.04
N GLN A 101 3.78 -16.16 -17.05
CA GLN A 101 5.15 -16.49 -17.49
C GLN A 101 6.06 -17.02 -16.37
N GLY A 102 5.51 -17.82 -15.44
CA GLY A 102 6.23 -18.38 -14.30
C GLY A 102 6.42 -17.43 -13.11
N VAL A 103 5.89 -16.22 -13.18
CA VAL A 103 5.87 -15.25 -12.06
C VAL A 103 4.48 -15.21 -11.46
N LYS A 104 4.38 -15.53 -10.17
CA LYS A 104 3.10 -15.48 -9.45
C LYS A 104 2.88 -14.14 -8.78
N ALA A 105 1.64 -13.63 -8.86
CA ALA A 105 1.22 -12.42 -8.18
C ALA A 105 -0.24 -12.51 -7.74
N TRP A 106 -0.56 -11.89 -6.61
CA TRP A 106 -1.93 -11.70 -6.16
C TRP A 106 -2.57 -10.51 -6.87
N VAL A 107 -3.86 -10.60 -7.09
CA VAL A 107 -4.67 -9.51 -7.65
C VAL A 107 -5.04 -8.53 -6.55
N SER A 108 -4.65 -7.31 -6.70
CA SER A 108 -4.82 -6.15 -5.82
C SER A 108 -3.49 -5.59 -5.33
N ALA A 109 -3.45 -4.30 -5.07
CA ALA A 109 -2.35 -3.61 -4.41
C ALA A 109 -2.89 -2.61 -3.39
N HIS A 110 -2.21 -2.51 -2.26
CA HIS A 110 -2.54 -1.62 -1.15
C HIS A 110 -1.61 -0.42 -1.10
N HIS A 111 -2.02 0.61 -0.35
CA HIS A 111 -1.30 1.88 -0.26
C HIS A 111 -0.14 1.90 0.73
N PHE A 112 -0.04 0.96 1.66
CA PHE A 112 0.99 0.97 2.71
C PHE A 112 2.41 1.00 2.15
N GLN A 113 2.62 0.31 1.06
CA GLN A 113 3.85 0.33 0.30
C GLN A 113 3.54 0.02 -1.15
N VAL A 114 3.99 0.88 -2.05
CA VAL A 114 3.72 0.71 -3.49
C VAL A 114 4.97 1.05 -4.29
N LEU A 115 5.35 0.15 -5.19
CA LEU A 115 6.29 0.43 -6.26
C LEU A 115 5.50 0.76 -7.53
N VAL A 116 5.64 1.99 -8.01
CA VAL A 116 4.97 2.52 -9.20
C VAL A 116 6.03 2.89 -10.24
N PRO A 117 5.88 2.51 -11.51
CA PRO A 117 6.75 3.01 -12.58
C PRO A 117 6.71 4.54 -12.62
N LYS A 118 7.88 5.17 -12.76
CA LYS A 118 7.97 6.65 -12.77
C LYS A 118 7.07 7.28 -13.83
N SER A 119 6.98 6.69 -15.02
CA SER A 119 6.12 7.17 -16.12
C SER A 119 4.65 7.16 -15.74
N VAL A 120 4.17 6.06 -15.15
CA VAL A 120 2.78 5.91 -14.67
C VAL A 120 2.48 6.92 -13.57
N PHE A 121 3.38 7.06 -12.60
CA PHE A 121 3.22 8.01 -11.50
C PHE A 121 3.11 9.45 -12.01
N LEU A 122 4.01 9.85 -12.92
CA LEU A 122 4.00 11.21 -13.47
C LEU A 122 2.78 11.47 -14.35
N GLU A 123 2.34 10.49 -15.15
CA GLU A 123 1.13 10.59 -15.97
C GLU A 123 -0.10 10.84 -15.09
N VAL A 124 -0.32 9.99 -14.09
CA VAL A 124 -1.49 10.09 -13.21
C VAL A 124 -1.44 11.35 -12.35
N LEU A 125 -0.26 11.68 -11.80
CA LEU A 125 -0.08 12.88 -10.98
C LEU A 125 -0.33 14.16 -11.77
N SER A 126 0.12 14.23 -13.03
CA SER A 126 -0.13 15.42 -13.88
C SER A 126 -1.61 15.68 -14.06
N GLU A 127 -2.39 14.64 -14.35
CA GLU A 127 -3.84 14.77 -14.50
C GLU A 127 -4.53 15.19 -13.18
N MET A 128 -4.09 14.64 -12.05
CA MET A 128 -4.61 15.04 -10.74
C MET A 128 -4.32 16.50 -10.43
N LEU A 129 -3.16 17.02 -10.84
CA LEU A 129 -2.78 18.42 -10.66
C LEU A 129 -3.57 19.34 -11.59
N ASP A 130 -3.81 18.95 -12.84
CA ASP A 130 -4.58 19.71 -13.83
C ASP A 130 -6.04 19.88 -13.41
N ASP A 131 -6.61 18.88 -12.73
CA ASP A 131 -7.96 18.94 -12.15
C ASP A 131 -8.09 19.82 -10.88
N GLY A 132 -7.02 20.55 -10.53
CA GLY A 132 -7.02 21.48 -9.40
C GLY A 132 -6.85 20.82 -8.04
N TRP A 133 -5.99 19.82 -7.96
CA TRP A 133 -5.66 19.14 -6.71
C TRP A 133 -5.15 20.11 -5.67
N SER A 134 -5.98 20.40 -4.68
CA SER A 134 -5.67 21.36 -3.61
C SER A 134 -5.39 20.72 -2.25
N ASP A 135 -5.71 19.42 -2.07
CA ASP A 135 -5.64 18.75 -0.77
C ASP A 135 -4.65 17.57 -0.79
N LEU A 136 -3.63 17.63 0.08
CA LEU A 136 -2.59 16.63 0.27
C LEU A 136 -3.01 15.41 1.12
N MET A 137 -4.30 15.19 1.33
CA MET A 137 -4.78 14.20 2.27
C MET A 137 -4.99 12.81 1.65
N MET A 138 -4.92 11.78 2.50
CA MET A 138 -4.99 10.34 2.16
C MET A 138 -6.10 9.90 1.20
N GLY A 139 -7.20 10.63 1.07
CA GLY A 139 -8.26 10.36 0.08
C GLY A 139 -7.77 10.43 -1.38
N ARG A 140 -6.60 11.03 -1.63
CA ARG A 140 -6.04 11.18 -2.98
C ARG A 140 -5.24 9.98 -3.45
N MET A 141 -4.83 9.08 -2.55
CA MET A 141 -4.22 7.80 -2.97
C MET A 141 -5.26 6.92 -3.66
N VAL A 142 -6.51 6.94 -3.15
CA VAL A 142 -7.63 6.25 -3.81
C VAL A 142 -7.88 6.83 -5.21
N GLU A 143 -7.86 8.15 -5.37
CA GLU A 143 -8.00 8.79 -6.67
C GLU A 143 -6.87 8.40 -7.65
N MET A 144 -5.63 8.30 -7.17
CA MET A 144 -4.51 7.84 -7.96
C MET A 144 -4.73 6.40 -8.45
N ASP A 145 -5.25 5.53 -7.58
CA ASP A 145 -5.58 4.16 -7.94
C ASP A 145 -6.71 4.07 -8.95
N ASP A 146 -7.79 4.85 -8.75
CA ASP A 146 -8.93 4.92 -9.68
C ASP A 146 -8.49 5.39 -11.07
N ARG A 147 -7.58 6.34 -11.15
CA ARG A 147 -7.02 6.80 -12.42
C ARG A 147 -6.13 5.75 -13.09
N MET A 148 -5.29 5.05 -12.30
CA MET A 148 -4.52 3.92 -12.81
C MET A 148 -5.46 2.84 -13.36
N ASP A 149 -6.51 2.51 -12.63
CA ASP A 149 -7.49 1.51 -13.01
C ASP A 149 -8.24 1.92 -14.30
N THR A 150 -8.78 3.13 -14.37
CA THR A 150 -9.45 3.68 -15.55
C THR A 150 -8.56 3.64 -16.79
N LYS A 151 -7.25 3.80 -16.62
CA LYS A 151 -6.28 3.70 -17.70
C LYS A 151 -5.90 2.25 -18.04
N GLY A 152 -6.42 1.28 -17.32
CA GLY A 152 -6.16 -0.14 -17.53
C GLY A 152 -4.79 -0.61 -17.01
N TYR A 153 -4.20 0.07 -16.03
CA TYR A 153 -3.00 -0.40 -15.36
C TYR A 153 -3.32 -1.50 -14.37
N LEU A 154 -2.50 -2.56 -14.37
CA LEU A 154 -2.63 -3.65 -13.41
C LEU A 154 -2.07 -3.26 -12.04
N ARG A 155 -2.77 -3.68 -11.00
CA ARG A 155 -2.37 -3.51 -9.60
C ARG A 155 -2.23 -4.87 -8.95
N LEU A 156 -1.01 -5.22 -8.56
CA LEU A 156 -0.62 -6.55 -8.17
C LEU A 156 0.13 -6.54 -6.83
N THR A 157 0.11 -7.68 -6.14
CA THR A 157 0.93 -7.92 -4.95
C THR A 157 1.87 -9.09 -5.22
N THR A 158 3.11 -9.01 -4.76
CA THR A 158 4.07 -10.12 -4.86
C THR A 158 3.50 -11.38 -4.23
N HIS A 159 3.78 -12.55 -4.83
CA HIS A 159 3.27 -13.83 -4.32
C HIS A 159 3.73 -14.10 -2.88
N GLU A 160 4.98 -13.82 -2.58
CA GLU A 160 5.52 -13.91 -1.24
C GLU A 160 5.39 -12.55 -0.53
N GLN A 161 5.11 -12.61 0.77
CA GLN A 161 5.15 -11.41 1.59
C GLN A 161 6.59 -10.85 1.60
N THR A 162 6.74 -9.61 1.18
CA THR A 162 8.03 -8.93 1.08
C THR A 162 8.14 -7.74 2.02
N MET A 163 7.12 -7.51 2.82
CA MET A 163 7.11 -6.50 3.86
C MET A 163 6.24 -6.95 5.05
N ARG A 164 6.41 -6.27 6.18
CA ARG A 164 5.61 -6.41 7.39
C ARG A 164 4.99 -5.07 7.74
N LEU A 165 3.76 -5.09 8.19
CA LEU A 165 3.13 -3.94 8.80
C LEU A 165 3.53 -3.90 10.28
N LEU A 166 4.04 -2.76 10.75
CA LEU A 166 4.50 -2.63 12.14
C LEU A 166 3.39 -2.13 13.06
N GLY A 167 2.36 -1.50 12.48
CA GLY A 167 1.32 -0.85 13.27
C GLY A 167 1.90 0.18 14.22
N ASN A 168 1.43 0.17 15.47
CA ASN A 168 1.90 1.10 16.50
C ASN A 168 3.02 0.52 17.40
N ALA A 169 3.47 -0.70 17.16
CA ALA A 169 4.49 -1.36 17.97
C ALA A 169 5.33 -2.34 17.13
N ILE A 170 6.63 -2.32 17.38
CA ILE A 170 7.56 -3.28 16.78
C ILE A 170 7.53 -4.54 17.63
N ASP A 171 7.06 -5.65 17.08
CA ASP A 171 7.06 -6.95 17.75
C ASP A 171 8.46 -7.56 17.84
N ASP A 172 8.59 -8.64 18.64
CA ASP A 172 9.90 -9.25 18.89
C ASP A 172 10.42 -10.00 17.64
N GLU A 173 9.55 -10.46 16.74
CA GLU A 173 9.97 -11.07 15.47
C GLU A 173 10.61 -10.02 14.55
N VAL A 174 10.00 -8.84 14.42
CA VAL A 174 10.57 -7.74 13.64
C VAL A 174 11.86 -7.22 14.26
N LYS A 175 11.94 -7.11 15.61
CA LYS A 175 13.20 -6.76 16.30
C LYS A 175 14.32 -7.75 15.98
N ALA A 176 14.00 -9.06 16.01
CA ALA A 176 14.97 -10.09 15.70
C ALA A 176 15.44 -10.04 14.23
N LEU A 177 14.53 -9.78 13.30
CA LEU A 177 14.86 -9.59 11.88
C LEU A 177 15.74 -8.35 11.69
N ALA A 178 15.36 -7.21 12.26
CA ALA A 178 16.12 -5.97 12.18
C ALA A 178 17.53 -6.11 12.77
N ALA A 179 17.66 -6.77 13.93
CA ALA A 179 18.95 -7.05 14.55
C ALA A 179 19.83 -7.93 13.64
N LYS A 180 19.25 -8.94 12.97
CA LYS A 180 19.96 -9.78 12.01
C LYS A 180 20.47 -8.97 10.81
N ASP A 181 19.73 -7.95 10.39
CA ASP A 181 20.10 -7.06 9.30
C ASP A 181 21.00 -5.90 9.76
N GLY A 182 21.44 -5.90 11.02
CA GLY A 182 22.32 -4.86 11.60
C GLY A 182 21.61 -3.54 11.88
N ILE A 183 20.27 -3.54 11.92
CA ILE A 183 19.47 -2.35 12.23
C ILE A 183 19.24 -2.29 13.75
N ALA A 184 19.66 -1.18 14.37
CA ALA A 184 19.40 -0.95 15.79
C ALA A 184 17.91 -0.69 16.03
N THR A 185 17.27 -1.55 16.82
CA THR A 185 15.85 -1.43 17.18
C THR A 185 15.63 -0.78 18.54
N GLU A 186 16.68 -0.54 19.30
CA GLU A 186 16.60 0.25 20.51
C GLU A 186 16.40 1.71 20.12
N SER A 187 15.23 2.22 20.47
CA SER A 187 14.87 3.60 20.27
C SER A 187 15.88 4.52 20.94
N ALA A 188 16.64 5.25 20.16
CA ALA A 188 17.39 6.42 20.65
C ALA A 188 16.44 7.56 21.14
N LEU A 189 15.15 7.31 21.18
CA LEU A 189 14.11 8.16 21.78
C LEU A 189 14.02 7.99 23.30
N THR A 190 15.16 7.82 23.99
CA THR A 190 15.23 8.03 25.42
C THR A 190 15.12 9.53 25.70
N GLY A 191 13.91 10.02 25.87
CA GLY A 191 13.74 11.41 26.27
C GLY A 191 12.33 11.98 26.27
N THR A 192 11.42 11.46 25.49
CA THR A 192 10.02 11.90 25.54
C THR A 192 9.11 10.70 25.71
N SER A 193 8.48 10.61 26.90
CA SER A 193 7.42 9.64 27.14
C SER A 193 6.37 9.73 26.03
N PRO A 194 6.01 8.61 25.38
CA PRO A 194 4.97 8.58 24.34
C PRO A 194 3.66 9.21 24.81
N GLU A 195 3.35 9.12 26.09
CA GLU A 195 2.16 9.72 26.71
C GLU A 195 2.08 11.23 26.56
N LYS A 196 3.22 11.96 26.58
CA LYS A 196 3.22 13.42 26.38
C LYS A 196 3.03 13.81 24.90
N ALA A 197 3.54 13.02 23.97
CA ALA A 197 3.36 13.27 22.54
C ALA A 197 1.91 12.99 22.11
N ILE A 198 1.33 11.88 22.58
CA ILE A 198 -0.06 11.50 22.33
C ILE A 198 -1.03 12.56 22.87
N GLY A 199 -0.77 13.14 24.06
CA GLY A 199 -1.62 14.19 24.63
C GLY A 199 -1.70 15.46 23.79
N LEU A 200 -0.63 15.85 23.12
CA LEU A 200 -0.62 17.03 22.22
C LEU A 200 -1.37 16.77 20.90
N TRP A 201 -1.19 15.62 20.30
CA TRP A 201 -1.85 15.25 19.04
C TRP A 201 -3.30 14.78 19.22
N ALA A 202 -3.68 14.33 20.41
CA ALA A 202 -5.07 14.04 20.75
C ALA A 202 -5.92 15.31 20.83
N ASN A 203 -5.32 16.50 20.99
CA ASN A 203 -6.05 17.76 20.99
C ASN A 203 -6.44 18.14 19.56
N ALA A 204 -7.75 18.06 19.25
CA ALA A 204 -8.31 18.39 17.93
C ALA A 204 -7.96 19.81 17.47
N PHE A 205 -7.72 20.73 18.40
CA PHE A 205 -7.32 22.11 18.10
C PHE A 205 -5.87 22.14 17.58
N VAL A 206 -4.95 21.42 18.21
CA VAL A 206 -3.53 21.36 17.79
C VAL A 206 -3.41 20.73 16.41
N ARG A 207 -4.17 19.65 16.14
CA ARG A 207 -4.22 19.05 14.80
C ARG A 207 -4.72 20.02 13.74
N LYS A 208 -5.82 20.74 14.01
CA LYS A 208 -6.36 21.74 13.08
C LYS A 208 -5.39 22.91 12.86
N LEU A 209 -4.67 23.32 13.89
CA LEU A 209 -3.67 24.39 13.78
C LEU A 209 -2.47 23.93 12.94
N ALA A 210 -1.92 22.75 13.23
CA ALA A 210 -0.83 22.16 12.46
C ALA A 210 -1.21 21.99 10.98
N GLN A 211 -2.42 21.52 10.70
CA GLN A 211 -2.95 21.38 9.34
C GLN A 211 -3.03 22.75 8.62
N ARG A 212 -3.49 23.80 9.31
CA ARG A 212 -3.56 25.16 8.73
C ARG A 212 -2.18 25.72 8.42
N VAL A 213 -1.21 25.51 9.31
CA VAL A 213 0.18 25.95 9.11
C VAL A 213 0.83 25.20 7.94
N LEU A 214 0.65 23.90 7.85
CA LEU A 214 1.14 23.08 6.73
C LEU A 214 0.51 23.51 5.40
N ASN A 215 -0.80 23.71 5.36
CA ASN A 215 -1.49 24.19 4.16
C ASN A 215 -1.04 25.60 3.75
N TRP A 216 -0.76 26.48 4.72
CA TRP A 216 -0.26 27.82 4.46
C TRP A 216 1.16 27.80 3.88
N LEU A 217 2.07 27.02 4.47
CA LEU A 217 3.44 26.81 3.97
C LEU A 217 3.43 26.24 2.56
N TYR A 218 2.56 25.25 2.31
CA TYR A 218 2.45 24.63 1.01
C TYR A 218 1.94 25.59 -0.08
N ARG A 219 0.92 26.40 0.21
CA ARG A 219 0.43 27.43 -0.71
C ARG A 219 1.51 28.46 -1.06
N GLY A 220 2.24 28.94 -0.05
CA GLY A 220 3.35 29.87 -0.28
C GLY A 220 4.48 29.32 -1.14
N LEU A 221 4.77 28.01 -1.06
CA LEU A 221 5.76 27.36 -1.90
C LEU A 221 5.28 27.16 -3.36
N HIS A 222 3.98 26.97 -3.58
CA HIS A 222 3.41 26.78 -4.92
C HIS A 222 3.13 28.11 -5.65
N GLU A 223 2.71 29.15 -4.93
CA GLU A 223 2.47 30.47 -5.54
C GLU A 223 3.79 31.11 -6.04
N ASN A 224 4.90 30.88 -5.32
CA ASN A 224 6.22 31.36 -5.77
C ASN A 224 6.76 30.63 -7.00
N ARG A 225 6.32 29.40 -7.29
CA ARG A 225 6.74 28.68 -8.51
C ARG A 225 5.97 29.05 -9.78
N ARG A 226 4.83 29.73 -9.65
CA ARG A 226 4.03 30.19 -10.80
C ARG A 226 4.40 31.61 -11.25
N SER A 227 5.30 32.29 -10.51
CA SER A 227 5.80 33.63 -10.81
C SER A 227 7.22 33.64 -11.40
N GLU A 228 7.81 32.48 -11.62
CA GLU A 228 9.01 32.27 -12.42
C GLU A 228 8.68 31.58 -13.75
#